data_9d46e681f4072153f9c163de669a7e51
#
_entry.id   9d46e681f4072153f9c163de669a7e51
#
_cell.length_a   1.000
_cell.length_b   1.000
_cell.length_c   1.000
_cell.angle_alpha   90.00
_cell.angle_beta   90.00
_cell.angle_gamma   90.00
#
_symmetry.space_group_name_H-M   'P 1'
#
loop_
_entity.id
_entity.type
_entity.pdbx_description
1 polymer ?
#
loop_
_entity_poly.entity_id
_entity_poly.type
_entity_poly.pdbx_seq_one_letter_code
_entity_poly.pdbx_strand_id
1 'polypeptide(L)'
;MKKQKQNLLAKFVRSLGFYLFATGAVFAHHSFPATYVMDETATIEGTMVQFLFRNPHSFVHVMVSDKETGESQRWAVEWGGASALAGSVDRSSLKPGDQVRISGQPGRNPEDHRIRMQSLEVIDGDFVWEGDFD
;
A
#
# COMPACT_ATOMS: atom_id res chain seq x y z
N MET A 1 -35.08 -42.90 -19.83
CA MET A 1 -34.86 -41.55 -20.38
C MET A 1 -34.96 -40.41 -19.34
N LYS A 2 -35.88 -40.41 -18.37
CA LYS A 2 -35.99 -39.32 -17.34
C LYS A 2 -34.77 -39.20 -16.44
N LYS A 3 -34.18 -40.28 -15.93
CA LYS A 3 -32.99 -40.27 -15.05
C LYS A 3 -31.74 -39.71 -15.75
N GLN A 4 -31.58 -39.97 -17.05
CA GLN A 4 -30.41 -39.48 -17.78
C GLN A 4 -30.46 -37.95 -18.02
N LYS A 5 -31.64 -37.39 -18.26
CA LYS A 5 -31.84 -35.93 -18.39
C LYS A 5 -31.61 -35.18 -17.06
N GLN A 6 -32.04 -35.77 -15.93
CA GLN A 6 -31.83 -35.19 -14.62
C GLN A 6 -30.31 -35.11 -14.23
N ASN A 7 -29.55 -36.16 -14.59
CA ASN A 7 -28.11 -36.17 -14.34
C ASN A 7 -27.33 -35.17 -15.20
N LEU A 8 -27.81 -34.92 -16.43
CA LEU A 8 -27.20 -33.94 -17.32
C LEU A 8 -27.42 -32.48 -16.81
N LEU A 9 -28.66 -32.21 -16.37
CA LEU A 9 -29.03 -30.90 -15.81
C LEU A 9 -28.26 -30.59 -14.52
N ALA A 10 -28.12 -31.59 -13.63
CA ALA A 10 -27.37 -31.47 -12.38
C ALA A 10 -25.87 -31.22 -12.62
N LYS A 11 -25.29 -31.87 -13.64
CA LYS A 11 -23.89 -31.60 -14.03
C LYS A 11 -23.71 -30.20 -14.62
N PHE A 12 -24.67 -29.73 -15.41
CA PHE A 12 -24.64 -28.41 -16.03
C PHE A 12 -24.72 -27.27 -14.96
N VAL A 13 -25.63 -27.44 -13.99
CA VAL A 13 -25.79 -26.48 -12.88
C VAL A 13 -24.56 -26.46 -11.99
N ARG A 14 -23.93 -27.60 -11.72
CA ARG A 14 -22.66 -27.65 -10.94
C ARG A 14 -21.50 -27.02 -11.68
N SER A 15 -21.38 -27.20 -13.00
CA SER A 15 -20.34 -26.55 -13.81
C SER A 15 -20.55 -25.06 -13.91
N LEU A 16 -21.79 -24.61 -14.09
CA LEU A 16 -22.11 -23.18 -14.16
C LEU A 16 -21.84 -22.46 -12.82
N GLY A 17 -22.15 -23.11 -11.70
CA GLY A 17 -21.85 -22.60 -10.36
C GLY A 17 -20.34 -22.44 -10.10
N PHE A 18 -19.51 -23.36 -10.61
CA PHE A 18 -18.06 -23.29 -10.46
C PHE A 18 -17.45 -22.13 -11.28
N TYR A 19 -17.96 -21.86 -12.49
CA TYR A 19 -17.51 -20.73 -13.31
C TYR A 19 -17.90 -19.37 -12.74
N LEU A 20 -19.04 -19.24 -12.07
CA LEU A 20 -19.49 -18.00 -11.43
C LEU A 20 -18.65 -17.61 -10.21
N PHE A 21 -18.06 -18.60 -9.50
CA PHE A 21 -17.17 -18.33 -8.36
C PHE A 21 -15.74 -17.95 -8.80
N ALA A 22 -15.31 -18.31 -10.00
CA ALA A 22 -13.95 -18.04 -10.49
C ALA A 22 -13.75 -16.59 -10.99
N THR A 23 -14.82 -15.82 -11.23
CA THR A 23 -14.73 -14.44 -11.76
C THR A 23 -14.60 -13.36 -10.69
N GLY A 24 -14.68 -13.73 -9.39
CA GLY A 24 -14.60 -12.77 -8.28
C GLY A 24 -13.20 -12.35 -7.86
N ALA A 25 -12.13 -12.96 -8.38
CA ALA A 25 -10.77 -12.74 -7.89
C ALA A 25 -9.95 -11.69 -8.68
N VAL A 26 -10.50 -11.08 -9.74
CA VAL A 26 -9.72 -10.27 -10.68
C VAL A 26 -9.70 -8.77 -10.34
N PHE A 27 -10.46 -8.30 -9.37
CA PHE A 27 -10.59 -6.86 -9.05
C PHE A 27 -9.86 -6.39 -7.79
N ALA A 28 -8.97 -7.21 -7.22
CA ALA A 28 -8.25 -6.84 -6.00
C ALA A 28 -6.90 -6.13 -6.24
N HIS A 29 -6.50 -5.89 -7.48
CA HIS A 29 -5.35 -5.04 -7.76
C HIS A 29 -5.80 -3.58 -7.70
N HIS A 30 -5.54 -2.92 -6.56
CA HIS A 30 -5.65 -1.48 -6.47
C HIS A 30 -4.73 -0.87 -7.53
N SER A 31 -5.32 -0.18 -8.50
CA SER A 31 -4.55 0.54 -9.50
C SER A 31 -3.88 1.74 -8.83
N PHE A 32 -2.56 1.68 -8.61
CA PHE A 32 -1.80 2.82 -8.10
C PHE A 32 -2.10 4.12 -8.88
N PRO A 33 -2.19 4.11 -10.23
CA PRO A 33 -2.58 5.29 -10.98
C PRO A 33 -3.96 5.87 -10.66
N ALA A 34 -4.87 5.09 -10.08
CA ALA A 34 -6.15 5.63 -9.62
C ALA A 34 -6.03 6.41 -8.30
N THR A 35 -5.02 6.11 -7.49
CA THR A 35 -4.80 6.71 -6.17
C THR A 35 -3.69 7.75 -6.18
N TYR A 36 -2.63 7.55 -6.99
CA TYR A 36 -1.41 8.36 -7.00
C TYR A 36 -1.16 9.01 -8.35
N VAL A 37 -0.44 10.14 -8.35
CA VAL A 37 0.06 10.80 -9.56
C VAL A 37 1.42 10.20 -9.88
N MET A 38 1.45 9.28 -10.86
CA MET A 38 2.60 8.41 -11.10
C MET A 38 3.82 9.10 -11.73
N ASP A 39 3.63 10.26 -12.34
CA ASP A 39 4.64 11.08 -13.01
C ASP A 39 5.12 12.28 -12.17
N GLU A 40 4.65 12.38 -10.92
CA GLU A 40 5.07 13.39 -9.97
C GLU A 40 5.82 12.76 -8.78
N THR A 41 6.68 13.56 -8.16
CA THR A 41 7.37 13.21 -6.92
C THR A 41 7.20 14.33 -5.90
N ALA A 42 6.76 13.96 -4.71
CA ALA A 42 6.71 14.84 -3.55
C ALA A 42 7.64 14.31 -2.47
N THR A 43 8.17 15.23 -1.65
CA THR A 43 9.02 14.91 -0.50
C THR A 43 8.42 15.50 0.75
N ILE A 44 8.34 14.71 1.80
CA ILE A 44 7.94 15.14 3.15
C ILE A 44 9.06 14.87 4.15
N GLU A 45 9.13 15.71 5.17
CA GLU A 45 9.96 15.50 6.36
C GLU A 45 9.09 15.61 7.59
N GLY A 46 9.32 14.73 8.55
CA GLY A 46 8.55 14.74 9.79
C GLY A 46 8.92 13.63 10.74
N THR A 47 8.12 13.54 11.80
CA THR A 47 8.31 12.53 12.85
C THR A 47 7.47 11.31 12.56
N MET A 48 8.10 10.15 12.45
CA MET A 48 7.41 8.88 12.31
C MET A 48 6.65 8.56 13.60
N VAL A 49 5.36 8.26 13.46
CA VAL A 49 4.49 7.96 14.62
C VAL A 49 4.02 6.52 14.66
N GLN A 50 3.97 5.85 13.50
CA GLN A 50 3.54 4.46 13.44
C GLN A 50 4.11 3.76 12.20
N PHE A 51 4.60 2.54 12.37
CA PHE A 51 4.97 1.64 11.28
C PHE A 51 4.10 0.39 11.30
N LEU A 52 3.27 0.23 10.27
CA LEU A 52 2.41 -0.93 10.06
C LEU A 52 3.08 -1.87 9.05
N PHE A 53 3.92 -2.77 9.52
CA PHE A 53 4.61 -3.77 8.69
C PHE A 53 3.71 -4.99 8.47
N ARG A 54 3.04 -5.04 7.32
CA ARG A 54 2.01 -6.04 6.99
C ARG A 54 1.86 -6.27 5.49
N ASN A 55 1.14 -7.34 5.12
CA ASN A 55 0.67 -7.59 3.75
C ASN A 55 -0.79 -7.11 3.58
N PRO A 56 -1.26 -6.77 2.35
CA PRO A 56 -0.47 -6.67 1.11
C PRO A 56 0.42 -5.42 1.05
N HIS A 57 0.13 -4.37 1.82
CA HIS A 57 0.87 -3.12 1.87
C HIS A 57 1.20 -2.73 3.30
N SER A 58 2.45 -2.34 3.53
CA SER A 58 2.89 -1.69 4.76
C SER A 58 2.57 -0.19 4.71
N PHE A 59 2.48 0.46 5.87
CA PHE A 59 2.28 1.90 5.97
C PHE A 59 3.19 2.51 7.02
N VAL A 60 3.80 3.64 6.66
CA VAL A 60 4.49 4.53 7.60
C VAL A 60 3.62 5.77 7.80
N HIS A 61 3.26 6.06 9.03
CA HIS A 61 2.54 7.28 9.36
C HIS A 61 3.51 8.32 9.94
N VAL A 62 3.49 9.52 9.37
CA VAL A 62 4.41 10.61 9.69
C VAL A 62 3.61 11.86 10.05
N MET A 63 3.98 12.51 11.15
CA MET A 63 3.49 13.85 11.47
C MET A 63 4.40 14.86 10.81
N VAL A 64 3.86 15.59 9.86
CA VAL A 64 4.55 16.65 9.11
C VAL A 64 4.02 17.99 9.59
N SER A 65 4.92 18.86 10.02
CA SER A 65 4.55 20.21 10.47
C SER A 65 4.75 21.18 9.31
N ASP A 66 3.72 21.96 9.04
CA ASP A 66 3.80 23.09 8.14
C ASP A 66 4.68 24.19 8.77
N LYS A 67 5.71 24.63 8.06
CA LYS A 67 6.68 25.59 8.58
C LYS A 67 6.14 27.02 8.69
N GLU A 68 5.07 27.33 7.94
CA GLU A 68 4.48 28.66 7.89
C GLU A 68 3.37 28.82 8.94
N THR A 69 2.50 27.81 9.07
CA THR A 69 1.34 27.84 9.96
C THR A 69 1.60 27.20 11.33
N GLY A 70 2.58 26.29 11.42
CA GLY A 70 2.84 25.46 12.59
C GLY A 70 1.84 24.33 12.77
N GLU A 71 0.87 24.16 11.88
CA GLU A 71 -0.07 23.08 11.90
C GLU A 71 0.61 21.75 11.55
N SER A 72 0.21 20.66 12.21
CA SER A 72 0.74 19.34 11.95
C SER A 72 -0.31 18.46 11.30
N GLN A 73 0.06 17.83 10.19
CA GLN A 73 -0.78 16.91 9.44
C GLN A 73 -0.20 15.49 9.48
N ARG A 74 -1.09 14.51 9.64
CA ARG A 74 -0.69 13.11 9.59
C ARG A 74 -0.72 12.61 8.17
N TRP A 75 0.44 12.21 7.67
CA TRP A 75 0.61 11.62 6.36
C TRP A 75 0.59 10.10 6.44
N ALA A 76 -0.05 9.46 5.46
CA ALA A 76 -0.04 8.02 5.28
C ALA A 76 0.85 7.66 4.08
N VAL A 77 1.99 7.07 4.36
CA VAL A 77 2.95 6.66 3.33
C VAL A 77 2.78 5.17 3.06
N GLU A 78 2.32 4.84 1.86
CA GLU A 78 2.13 3.47 1.42
C GLU A 78 3.45 2.87 0.95
N TRP A 79 3.74 1.66 1.42
CA TRP A 79 4.97 0.93 1.13
C TRP A 79 4.65 -0.49 0.67
N GLY A 80 5.65 -1.21 0.18
CA GLY A 80 5.54 -2.61 -0.20
C GLY A 80 5.05 -3.49 0.95
N GLY A 81 4.43 -4.60 0.60
CA GLY A 81 4.02 -5.60 1.58
C GLY A 81 5.21 -6.20 2.33
N ALA A 82 4.99 -6.65 3.56
CA ALA A 82 6.03 -7.23 4.40
C ALA A 82 6.79 -8.38 3.72
N SER A 83 6.11 -9.16 2.87
CA SER A 83 6.75 -10.23 2.09
C SER A 83 7.68 -9.72 1.00
N ALA A 84 7.33 -8.62 0.35
CA ALA A 84 8.14 -8.01 -0.72
C ALA A 84 9.37 -7.28 -0.14
N LEU A 85 9.24 -6.71 1.05
CA LEU A 85 10.29 -5.98 1.75
C LEU A 85 11.22 -6.88 2.58
N ALA A 86 10.90 -8.18 2.71
CA ALA A 86 11.66 -9.12 3.52
C ALA A 86 13.13 -9.18 3.10
N GLY A 87 14.05 -9.08 4.07
CA GLY A 87 15.50 -9.06 3.84
C GLY A 87 16.11 -7.67 3.75
N SER A 88 15.33 -6.62 3.42
CA SER A 88 15.79 -5.23 3.45
C SER A 88 15.12 -4.41 4.56
N VAL A 89 13.91 -4.79 4.95
CA VAL A 89 13.10 -4.10 5.96
C VAL A 89 12.46 -5.12 6.90
N ASP A 90 12.41 -4.79 8.18
CA ASP A 90 11.70 -5.53 9.20
C ASP A 90 10.96 -4.58 10.18
N ARG A 91 10.28 -5.16 11.19
CA ARG A 91 9.52 -4.37 12.17
C ARG A 91 10.38 -3.43 13.02
N SER A 92 11.67 -3.67 13.10
CA SER A 92 12.63 -2.90 13.90
C SER A 92 13.35 -1.81 13.08
N SER A 93 13.19 -1.82 11.76
CA SER A 93 13.84 -0.85 10.86
C SER A 93 13.44 0.59 11.14
N LEU A 94 12.22 0.82 11.64
CA LEU A 94 11.70 2.14 11.99
C LEU A 94 11.08 2.12 13.39
N LYS A 95 11.26 3.21 14.11
CA LYS A 95 10.74 3.38 15.48
C LYS A 95 9.94 4.68 15.60
N PRO A 96 8.81 4.69 16.34
CA PRO A 96 8.14 5.94 16.68
C PRO A 96 9.10 6.95 17.27
N GLY A 97 9.09 8.18 16.73
CA GLY A 97 10.01 9.25 17.08
C GLY A 97 11.15 9.48 16.08
N ASP A 98 11.42 8.54 15.18
CA ASP A 98 12.41 8.74 14.11
C ASP A 98 12.05 9.96 13.26
N GLN A 99 13.03 10.82 13.00
CA GLN A 99 12.92 11.89 12.02
C GLN A 99 13.20 11.31 10.64
N VAL A 100 12.22 11.42 9.76
CA VAL A 100 12.31 10.78 8.44
C VAL A 100 12.13 11.80 7.32
N ARG A 101 12.85 11.56 6.22
CA ARG A 101 12.62 12.18 4.92
C ARG A 101 12.11 11.09 3.97
N ILE A 102 10.97 11.33 3.36
CA ILE A 102 10.32 10.37 2.47
C ILE A 102 9.99 11.05 1.16
N SER A 103 10.35 10.41 0.04
CA SER A 103 9.97 10.84 -1.30
C SER A 103 9.15 9.75 -1.99
N GLY A 104 8.25 10.19 -2.86
CA GLY A 104 7.42 9.27 -3.63
C GLY A 104 6.29 9.96 -4.38
N GLN A 105 5.43 9.18 -4.99
CA GLN A 105 4.29 9.66 -5.76
C GLN A 105 3.19 10.19 -4.83
N PRO A 106 2.75 11.45 -4.99
CA PRO A 106 1.70 12.02 -4.16
C PRO A 106 0.33 11.43 -4.48
N GLY A 107 -0.56 11.43 -3.50
CA GLY A 107 -1.97 11.14 -3.69
C GLY A 107 -2.63 12.14 -4.63
N ARG A 108 -3.58 11.67 -5.46
CA ARG A 108 -4.32 12.54 -6.39
C ARG A 108 -5.17 13.59 -5.69
N ASN A 109 -5.67 13.27 -4.50
CA ASN A 109 -6.32 14.26 -3.65
C ASN A 109 -5.32 14.74 -2.59
N PRO A 110 -4.87 16.01 -2.63
CA PRO A 110 -3.89 16.54 -1.68
C PRO A 110 -4.37 16.48 -0.22
N GLU A 111 -5.69 16.55 0.02
CA GLU A 111 -6.26 16.51 1.38
C GLU A 111 -6.14 15.13 2.04
N ASP A 112 -5.89 14.08 1.27
CA ASP A 112 -5.68 12.73 1.80
C ASP A 112 -4.32 12.58 2.50
N HIS A 113 -3.38 13.50 2.26
CA HIS A 113 -2.02 13.48 2.81
C HIS A 113 -1.38 12.09 2.63
N ARG A 114 -1.28 11.63 1.37
CA ARG A 114 -0.77 10.30 1.02
C ARG A 114 0.42 10.39 0.08
N ILE A 115 1.34 9.43 0.25
CA ILE A 115 2.47 9.21 -0.67
C ILE A 115 2.61 7.70 -0.88
N ARG A 116 2.89 7.27 -2.13
CA ARG A 116 3.43 5.96 -2.45
C ARG A 116 4.94 6.07 -2.42
N MET A 117 5.57 5.40 -1.47
CA MET A 117 7.00 5.54 -1.16
C MET A 117 7.89 5.09 -2.32
N GLN A 118 8.93 5.85 -2.60
CA GLN A 118 10.05 5.50 -3.46
C GLN A 118 11.39 5.56 -2.71
N SER A 119 11.50 6.42 -1.70
CA SER A 119 12.67 6.44 -0.81
C SER A 119 12.29 6.86 0.60
N LEU A 120 13.05 6.37 1.56
CA LEU A 120 12.98 6.74 2.97
C LEU A 120 14.39 6.83 3.56
N GLU A 121 14.66 7.89 4.29
CA GLU A 121 15.87 8.11 5.07
C GLU A 121 15.46 8.45 6.50
N VAL A 122 16.10 7.81 7.49
CA VAL A 122 16.08 8.25 8.90
C VAL A 122 17.17 9.29 9.07
N ILE A 123 16.79 10.57 9.26
CA ILE A 123 17.71 11.73 9.17
C ILE A 123 18.85 11.64 10.17
N ASP A 124 18.57 11.20 11.39
CA ASP A 124 19.55 11.08 12.49
C ASP A 124 19.96 9.61 12.72
N GLY A 125 19.83 8.75 11.71
CA GLY A 125 20.12 7.33 11.79
C GLY A 125 20.82 6.79 10.54
N ASP A 126 21.07 5.49 10.53
CA ASP A 126 21.77 4.82 9.42
C ASP A 126 20.81 4.14 8.43
N PHE A 127 19.49 4.18 8.69
CA PHE A 127 18.53 3.48 7.84
C PHE A 127 18.16 4.33 6.63
N VAL A 128 18.44 3.76 5.45
CA VAL A 128 18.04 4.29 4.14
C VAL A 128 17.44 3.17 3.33
N TRP A 129 16.35 3.45 2.67
CA TRP A 129 15.73 2.56 1.69
C TRP A 129 15.34 3.33 0.44
N GLU A 130 15.59 2.72 -0.72
CA GLU A 130 15.19 3.23 -2.03
C GLU A 130 14.75 2.05 -2.90
N GLY A 131 13.66 2.20 -3.62
CA GLY A 131 13.13 1.17 -4.50
C GLY A 131 11.74 1.46 -5.01
N ASP A 132 11.22 0.52 -5.78
CA ASP A 132 9.84 0.49 -6.23
C ASP A 132 9.18 -0.82 -5.77
N PHE A 133 7.86 -0.82 -5.70
CA PHE A 133 7.08 -1.99 -5.34
C PHE A 133 5.75 -1.98 -6.11
N ASP A 134 5.35 -3.13 -6.59
CA ASP A 134 4.08 -3.38 -7.28
C ASP A 134 3.19 -4.34 -6.48
#